data_502aea5f6e60d0800d1ff2c0984d74c9
#
_entry.id   502aea5f6e60d0800d1ff2c0984d74c9
#
_cell.length_a   1.000
_cell.length_b   1.000
_cell.length_c   1.000
_cell.angle_alpha   90.00
_cell.angle_beta   90.00
_cell.angle_gamma   90.00
#
_symmetry.space_group_name_H-M   'P 1'
#
loop_
_entity.id
_entity.type
_entity.pdbx_description
1 polymer ?
#
loop_
_entity_poly.entity_id
_entity_poly.type
_entity_poly.pdbx_seq_one_letter_code
_entity_poly.pdbx_strand_id
1 'polypeptide(L)'
;AAIASTLETCVGAEMRLRLERAGGVDVLNDAYNANPESMLAALETFASLGRTLGGSGGQRVAIVADMLELGDAGPEAHREIGEAIARDGTIDRVVLVGPLMLFAADRLRRSWGAERVMIVPEASDEACREIASTLRPGDFVLLKGSRRMGLERVARALGGGGAEGAGAARAVAADRVG
;
A
#
# COMPACT_ATOMS: atom_id res chain seq x y z
N ALA A 1 -13.59 17.71 4.67
CA ALA A 1 -14.86 17.07 5.09
C ALA A 1 -15.54 16.31 3.94
N ALA A 2 -15.52 16.83 2.68
CA ALA A 2 -16.22 16.18 1.56
C ALA A 2 -15.57 14.89 1.05
N ILE A 3 -14.25 14.75 1.13
CA ILE A 3 -13.51 13.56 0.63
C ILE A 3 -13.72 12.35 1.56
N ALA A 4 -13.77 12.55 2.87
CA ALA A 4 -14.01 11.46 3.82
C ALA A 4 -15.41 10.85 3.67
N SER A 5 -16.45 11.68 3.42
CA SER A 5 -17.82 11.18 3.22
C SER A 5 -18.03 10.44 1.90
N THR A 6 -17.23 10.74 0.87
CA THR A 6 -17.33 10.08 -0.43
C THR A 6 -16.68 8.68 -0.38
N LEU A 7 -15.67 8.46 0.45
CA LEU A 7 -15.05 7.15 0.66
C LEU A 7 -15.94 6.21 1.49
N GLU A 8 -16.75 6.73 2.41
CA GLU A 8 -17.70 5.94 3.21
C GLU A 8 -18.88 5.40 2.39
N THR A 9 -19.23 6.04 1.27
CA THR A 9 -20.31 5.59 0.37
C THR A 9 -19.87 4.65 -0.74
N CYS A 10 -18.58 4.50 -0.98
CA CYS A 10 -18.05 3.46 -1.85
C CYS A 10 -17.99 2.11 -1.12
N VAL A 11 -19.13 1.52 -0.82
CA VAL A 11 -19.28 0.09 -0.49
C VAL A 11 -19.07 -0.68 -1.80
N GLY A 12 -17.85 -0.63 -2.31
CA GLY A 12 -17.42 -1.36 -3.49
C GLY A 12 -16.47 -2.46 -3.08
N ALA A 13 -16.72 -3.66 -3.56
CA ALA A 13 -15.94 -4.88 -3.49
C ALA A 13 -14.76 -4.89 -2.50
N GLU A 14 -14.71 -5.85 -1.61
CA GLU A 14 -13.59 -6.09 -0.69
C GLU A 14 -12.24 -5.86 -1.38
N MET A 15 -11.33 -5.12 -0.72
CA MET A 15 -9.96 -4.82 -1.16
C MET A 15 -9.83 -3.90 -2.42
N ARG A 16 -10.75 -2.96 -2.64
CA ARG A 16 -10.58 -1.87 -3.63
C ARG A 16 -10.55 -0.54 -2.90
N LEU A 17 -9.36 0.10 -2.83
CA LEU A 17 -9.12 1.39 -2.19
C LEU A 17 -9.75 1.51 -0.78
N ARG A 18 -9.75 0.41 -0.02
CA ARG A 18 -10.32 0.38 1.31
C ARG A 18 -9.30 0.92 2.32
N LEU A 19 -9.70 1.94 3.07
CA LEU A 19 -8.92 2.42 4.20
C LEU A 19 -9.26 1.59 5.44
N GLU A 20 -8.26 0.96 6.04
CA GLU A 20 -8.40 0.14 7.25
C GLU A 20 -7.24 0.42 8.21
N ARG A 21 -7.38 0.05 9.48
CA ARG A 21 -6.33 0.19 10.49
C ARG A 21 -6.00 -1.15 11.12
N ALA A 22 -4.72 -1.51 11.08
CA ALA A 22 -4.21 -2.77 11.62
C ALA A 22 -2.89 -2.54 12.36
N GLY A 23 -2.75 -3.02 13.59
CA GLY A 23 -1.51 -2.86 14.39
C GLY A 23 -1.06 -1.41 14.60
N GLY A 24 -1.99 -0.44 14.54
CA GLY A 24 -1.66 0.99 14.62
C GLY A 24 -1.19 1.60 13.29
N VAL A 25 -1.16 0.84 12.21
CA VAL A 25 -0.82 1.25 10.83
C VAL A 25 -2.11 1.57 10.08
N ASP A 26 -2.14 2.69 9.35
CA ASP A 26 -3.22 3.02 8.44
C ASP A 26 -2.93 2.40 7.07
N VAL A 27 -3.82 1.53 6.58
CA VAL A 27 -3.61 0.74 5.36
C VAL A 27 -4.63 1.11 4.31
N LEU A 28 -4.16 1.58 3.16
CA LEU A 28 -4.96 1.70 1.94
C LEU A 28 -4.88 0.37 1.18
N ASN A 29 -5.88 -0.48 1.37
CA ASN A 29 -5.91 -1.81 0.77
C ASN A 29 -6.58 -1.78 -0.60
N ASP A 30 -5.80 -2.00 -1.66
CA ASP A 30 -6.23 -2.12 -3.05
C ASP A 30 -5.64 -3.40 -3.70
N ALA A 31 -5.58 -4.48 -2.93
CA ALA A 31 -4.97 -5.74 -3.32
C ALA A 31 -5.91 -6.69 -4.09
N TYR A 32 -7.05 -6.20 -4.59
CA TYR A 32 -7.99 -7.03 -5.34
C TYR A 32 -7.45 -7.44 -6.73
N ASN A 33 -6.89 -6.48 -7.48
CA ASN A 33 -6.25 -6.72 -8.77
C ASN A 33 -5.33 -5.56 -9.14
N ALA A 34 -4.42 -5.77 -10.12
CA ALA A 34 -3.53 -4.74 -10.61
C ALA A 34 -3.32 -4.85 -12.11
N ASN A 35 -3.39 -3.69 -12.77
CA ASN A 35 -2.91 -3.42 -14.10
C ASN A 35 -2.19 -2.04 -14.07
N PRO A 36 -1.47 -1.64 -15.12
CA PRO A 36 -0.67 -0.41 -15.11
C PRO A 36 -1.49 0.83 -14.73
N GLU A 37 -2.66 1.00 -15.32
CA GLU A 37 -3.54 2.16 -15.08
C GLU A 37 -4.02 2.20 -13.62
N SER A 38 -4.51 1.07 -13.10
CA SER A 38 -4.98 0.99 -11.72
C SER A 38 -3.86 1.11 -10.69
N MET A 39 -2.65 0.69 -11.03
CA MET A 39 -1.47 0.85 -10.18
C MET A 39 -1.10 2.33 -10.06
N LEU A 40 -1.05 3.07 -11.18
CA LEU A 40 -0.79 4.51 -11.19
C LEU A 40 -1.86 5.28 -10.42
N ALA A 41 -3.14 4.98 -10.65
CA ALA A 41 -4.24 5.62 -9.94
C ALA A 41 -4.19 5.38 -8.41
N ALA A 42 -3.80 4.17 -8.00
CA ALA A 42 -3.61 3.84 -6.57
C ALA A 42 -2.45 4.62 -5.95
N LEU A 43 -1.33 4.76 -6.66
CA LEU A 43 -0.18 5.56 -6.21
C LEU A 43 -0.55 7.04 -6.07
N GLU A 44 -1.26 7.62 -7.03
CA GLU A 44 -1.74 9.01 -6.95
C GLU A 44 -2.71 9.21 -5.77
N THR A 45 -3.63 8.27 -5.56
CA THR A 45 -4.56 8.29 -4.43
C THR A 45 -3.79 8.21 -3.10
N PHE A 46 -2.83 7.31 -3.01
CA PHE A 46 -1.97 7.14 -1.85
C PHE A 46 -1.17 8.42 -1.53
N ALA A 47 -0.55 9.02 -2.55
CA ALA A 47 0.16 10.28 -2.41
C ALA A 47 -0.74 11.43 -1.92
N SER A 48 -1.96 11.50 -2.45
CA SER A 48 -2.96 12.50 -2.06
C SER A 48 -3.41 12.32 -0.61
N LEU A 49 -3.77 11.10 -0.23
CA LEU A 49 -4.22 10.78 1.14
C LEU A 49 -3.08 10.91 2.16
N GLY A 50 -1.86 10.53 1.79
CA GLY A 50 -0.68 10.63 2.65
C GLY A 50 -0.35 12.06 3.08
N ARG A 51 -0.73 13.06 2.29
CA ARG A 51 -0.62 14.47 2.69
C ARG A 51 -1.62 14.88 3.77
N THR A 52 -2.73 14.16 3.87
CA THR A 52 -3.84 14.49 4.77
C THR A 52 -3.89 13.57 6.00
N LEU A 53 -3.61 12.28 5.80
CA LEU A 53 -3.72 11.22 6.82
C LEU A 53 -2.36 10.85 7.45
N GLY A 54 -1.25 11.10 6.74
CA GLY A 54 0.08 10.84 7.25
C GLY A 54 0.32 11.63 8.53
N GLY A 55 0.17 10.97 9.67
CA GLY A 55 0.41 11.56 10.99
C GLY A 55 1.86 12.04 11.10
N SER A 56 2.10 13.04 11.92
CA SER A 56 3.44 13.56 12.18
C SER A 56 4.31 12.46 12.81
N GLY A 57 5.12 11.79 11.98
CA GLY A 57 6.15 10.85 12.43
C GLY A 57 6.14 9.45 11.84
N GLY A 58 5.09 9.03 11.10
CA GLY A 58 5.07 7.76 10.39
C GLY A 58 5.59 7.85 8.95
N GLN A 59 6.04 6.71 8.40
CA GLN A 59 6.47 6.61 7.01
C GLN A 59 5.29 6.32 6.07
N ARG A 60 5.40 6.78 4.83
CA ARG A 60 4.53 6.40 3.73
C ARG A 60 5.19 5.27 2.94
N VAL A 61 4.63 4.08 3.07
CA VAL A 61 5.22 2.86 2.53
C VAL A 61 4.34 2.29 1.43
N ALA A 62 4.83 2.22 0.21
CA ALA A 62 4.14 1.54 -0.87
C ALA A 62 4.58 0.06 -0.94
N ILE A 63 3.65 -0.88 -0.75
CA ILE A 63 3.86 -2.30 -0.92
C ILE A 63 3.14 -2.70 -2.21
N VAL A 64 3.91 -2.91 -3.26
CA VAL A 64 3.40 -3.18 -4.59
C VAL A 64 3.88 -4.54 -5.10
N ALA A 65 2.98 -5.29 -5.72
CA ALA A 65 3.28 -6.62 -6.22
C ALA A 65 3.01 -6.74 -7.71
N ASP A 66 3.46 -7.86 -8.28
CA ASP A 66 3.36 -8.14 -9.70
C ASP A 66 1.95 -7.87 -10.26
N MET A 67 1.93 -7.25 -11.42
CA MET A 67 0.79 -7.18 -12.32
C MET A 67 0.84 -8.39 -13.23
N LEU A 68 0.05 -9.40 -12.90
CA LEU A 68 -0.04 -10.63 -13.69
C LEU A 68 -0.91 -10.42 -14.94
N GLU A 69 -0.84 -11.35 -15.88
CA GLU A 69 -1.67 -11.37 -17.09
C GLU A 69 -1.35 -10.27 -18.13
N LEU A 70 -0.17 -9.63 -18.04
CA LEU A 70 0.29 -8.63 -19.01
C LEU A 70 1.07 -9.24 -20.18
N GLY A 71 1.39 -10.54 -20.15
CA GLY A 71 2.19 -11.20 -21.17
C GLY A 71 3.53 -10.48 -21.41
N ASP A 72 3.88 -10.29 -22.68
CA ASP A 72 5.15 -9.68 -23.09
C ASP A 72 5.27 -8.20 -22.69
N ALA A 73 4.18 -7.52 -22.39
CA ALA A 73 4.20 -6.15 -21.89
C ALA A 73 4.56 -6.05 -20.40
N GLY A 74 4.61 -7.17 -19.68
CA GLY A 74 4.88 -7.21 -18.24
C GLY A 74 6.15 -6.46 -17.82
N PRO A 75 7.33 -6.78 -18.38
CA PRO A 75 8.59 -6.13 -18.02
C PRO A 75 8.55 -4.60 -18.14
N GLU A 76 8.03 -4.09 -19.27
CA GLU A 76 7.97 -2.65 -19.49
C GLU A 76 6.98 -1.96 -18.56
N ALA A 77 5.79 -2.52 -18.39
CA ALA A 77 4.80 -2.00 -17.47
C ALA A 77 5.35 -1.87 -16.04
N HIS A 78 6.11 -2.86 -15.56
CA HIS A 78 6.73 -2.78 -14.23
C HIS A 78 7.85 -1.73 -14.15
N ARG A 79 8.63 -1.50 -15.24
CA ARG A 79 9.57 -0.38 -15.29
C ARG A 79 8.87 0.97 -15.18
N GLU A 80 7.77 1.16 -15.89
CA GLU A 80 6.96 2.39 -15.82
C GLU A 80 6.45 2.66 -14.40
N ILE A 81 6.00 1.62 -13.69
CA ILE A 81 5.62 1.75 -12.28
C ILE A 81 6.82 2.14 -11.41
N GLY A 82 7.97 1.52 -11.63
CA GLY A 82 9.22 1.90 -10.94
C GLY A 82 9.59 3.36 -11.16
N GLU A 83 9.41 3.87 -12.38
CA GLU A 83 9.63 5.28 -12.71
C GLU A 83 8.60 6.21 -12.06
N ALA A 84 7.34 5.81 -12.02
CA ALA A 84 6.29 6.60 -11.36
C ALA A 84 6.57 6.73 -9.87
N ILE A 85 6.91 5.63 -9.19
CA ILE A 85 7.28 5.62 -7.77
C ILE A 85 8.55 6.47 -7.55
N ALA A 86 9.58 6.35 -8.42
CA ALA A 86 10.82 7.10 -8.28
C ALA A 86 10.63 8.62 -8.39
N ARG A 87 9.65 9.06 -9.18
CA ARG A 87 9.28 10.47 -9.35
C ARG A 87 8.40 11.01 -8.22
N ASP A 88 7.72 10.11 -7.50
CA ASP A 88 6.87 10.50 -6.38
C ASP A 88 7.72 10.87 -5.15
N GLY A 89 7.73 12.15 -4.80
CA GLY A 89 8.44 12.66 -3.63
C GLY A 89 7.72 12.44 -2.30
N THR A 90 6.54 11.79 -2.31
CA THR A 90 5.74 11.58 -1.10
C THR A 90 5.93 10.19 -0.48
N ILE A 91 6.45 9.21 -1.23
CA ILE A 91 6.70 7.85 -0.76
C ILE A 91 8.07 7.79 -0.09
N ASP A 92 8.11 7.35 1.16
CA ASP A 92 9.35 7.28 1.95
C ASP A 92 10.10 5.96 1.71
N ARG A 93 9.38 4.85 1.51
CA ARG A 93 9.91 3.51 1.30
C ARG A 93 9.01 2.68 0.40
N VAL A 94 9.59 1.73 -0.34
CA VAL A 94 8.85 0.79 -1.17
C VAL A 94 9.23 -0.66 -0.87
N VAL A 95 8.24 -1.53 -0.90
CA VAL A 95 8.40 -3.00 -0.89
C VAL A 95 7.88 -3.53 -2.22
N LEU A 96 8.75 -4.16 -2.96
CA LEU A 96 8.49 -4.74 -4.28
C LEU A 96 8.34 -6.25 -4.13
N VAL A 97 7.16 -6.79 -4.45
CA VAL A 97 6.84 -8.20 -4.21
C VAL A 97 6.59 -8.94 -5.52
N GLY A 98 7.41 -9.93 -5.79
CA GLY A 98 7.31 -10.78 -6.98
C GLY A 98 8.45 -10.58 -7.97
N PRO A 99 8.65 -11.56 -8.88
CA PRO A 99 9.77 -11.56 -9.82
C PRO A 99 9.69 -10.44 -10.88
N LEU A 100 8.50 -10.02 -11.31
CA LEU A 100 8.35 -8.95 -12.29
C LEU A 100 8.65 -7.58 -11.68
N MET A 101 8.47 -7.40 -10.38
CA MET A 101 8.86 -6.17 -9.70
C MET A 101 10.37 -5.90 -9.71
N LEU A 102 11.20 -6.87 -10.07
CA LEU A 102 12.63 -6.65 -10.29
C LEU A 102 12.89 -5.63 -11.41
N PHE A 103 12.00 -5.54 -12.41
CA PHE A 103 12.11 -4.53 -13.47
C PHE A 103 11.88 -3.10 -12.96
N ALA A 104 11.07 -2.93 -11.90
CA ALA A 104 10.90 -1.65 -11.21
C ALA A 104 12.09 -1.32 -10.28
N ALA A 105 12.71 -2.36 -9.69
CA ALA A 105 13.74 -2.22 -8.66
C ALA A 105 14.99 -1.47 -9.14
N ASP A 106 15.44 -1.75 -10.36
CA ASP A 106 16.66 -1.16 -10.91
C ASP A 106 16.61 0.37 -10.97
N ARG A 107 15.46 0.90 -11.37
CA ARG A 107 15.27 2.35 -11.42
C ARG A 107 15.23 2.97 -10.04
N LEU A 108 14.47 2.34 -9.13
CA LEU A 108 14.29 2.82 -7.77
C LEU A 108 15.60 2.82 -6.98
N ARG A 109 16.38 1.75 -7.05
CA ARG A 109 17.67 1.66 -6.34
C ARG A 109 18.67 2.71 -6.79
N ARG A 110 18.68 3.04 -8.08
CA ARG A 110 19.54 4.10 -8.61
C ARG A 110 19.12 5.49 -8.14
N SER A 111 17.83 5.72 -7.90
CA SER A 111 17.28 7.03 -7.54
C SER A 111 17.23 7.27 -6.02
N TRP A 112 16.92 6.23 -5.24
CA TRP A 112 16.58 6.35 -3.82
C TRP A 112 17.62 5.76 -2.86
N GLY A 113 18.52 4.91 -3.34
CA GLY A 113 19.37 4.08 -2.50
C GLY A 113 18.71 2.75 -2.13
N ALA A 114 19.53 1.77 -1.73
CA ALA A 114 19.08 0.41 -1.47
C ALA A 114 18.23 0.31 -0.18
N GLU A 115 18.46 1.19 0.78
CA GLU A 115 17.79 1.19 2.09
C GLU A 115 16.30 1.53 2.04
N ARG A 116 15.86 2.21 0.98
CA ARG A 116 14.46 2.57 0.78
C ARG A 116 13.69 1.54 -0.07
N VAL A 117 14.37 0.55 -0.61
CA VAL A 117 13.82 -0.42 -1.56
C VAL A 117 14.02 -1.83 -1.05
N MET A 118 12.97 -2.42 -0.47
CA MET A 118 12.94 -3.83 -0.11
C MET A 118 12.42 -4.66 -1.29
N ILE A 119 13.06 -5.78 -1.57
CA ILE A 119 12.63 -6.73 -2.61
C ILE A 119 12.29 -8.06 -1.95
N VAL A 120 11.10 -8.55 -2.27
CA VAL A 120 10.57 -9.83 -1.78
C VAL A 120 10.21 -10.67 -3.00
N PRO A 121 10.92 -11.76 -3.27
CA PRO A 121 10.72 -12.55 -4.49
C PRO A 121 9.35 -13.20 -4.59
N GLU A 122 8.72 -13.50 -3.46
CA GLU A 122 7.47 -14.25 -3.40
C GLU A 122 6.62 -13.77 -2.21
N ALA A 123 5.31 -13.66 -2.43
CA ALA A 123 4.35 -13.30 -1.38
C ALA A 123 3.92 -14.52 -0.55
N SER A 124 4.85 -15.19 0.11
CA SER A 124 4.53 -16.24 1.08
C SER A 124 3.98 -15.66 2.39
N ASP A 125 3.39 -16.51 3.24
CA ASP A 125 2.92 -16.07 4.56
C ASP A 125 4.07 -15.59 5.45
N GLU A 126 5.26 -16.20 5.32
CA GLU A 126 6.45 -15.78 6.03
C GLU A 126 6.92 -14.41 5.54
N ALA A 127 7.01 -14.22 4.23
CA ALA A 127 7.36 -12.93 3.64
C ALA A 127 6.38 -11.83 4.03
N CYS A 128 5.07 -12.12 4.06
CA CYS A 128 4.06 -11.15 4.50
C CYS A 128 4.22 -10.79 5.99
N ARG A 129 4.59 -11.73 6.85
CA ARG A 129 4.93 -11.45 8.26
C ARG A 129 6.21 -10.63 8.37
N GLU A 130 7.24 -10.94 7.58
CA GLU A 130 8.47 -10.16 7.53
C GLU A 130 8.19 -8.72 7.10
N ILE A 131 7.44 -8.51 6.02
CA ILE A 131 7.03 -7.16 5.59
C ILE A 131 6.29 -6.44 6.72
N ALA A 132 5.29 -7.08 7.33
CA ALA A 132 4.52 -6.51 8.43
C ALA A 132 5.41 -6.11 9.63
N SER A 133 6.44 -6.89 9.96
CA SER A 133 7.37 -6.61 11.05
C SER A 133 8.24 -5.36 10.83
N THR A 134 8.37 -4.91 9.57
CA THR A 134 9.11 -3.69 9.22
C THR A 134 8.27 -2.42 9.37
N LEU A 135 6.95 -2.55 9.53
CA LEU A 135 6.01 -1.44 9.66
C LEU A 135 5.84 -1.05 11.13
N ARG A 136 5.53 0.21 11.36
CA ARG A 136 5.42 0.79 12.71
C ARG A 136 4.07 1.48 12.90
N PRO A 137 3.55 1.54 14.13
CA PRO A 137 2.39 2.38 14.42
C PRO A 137 2.60 3.82 13.94
N GLY A 138 1.61 4.34 13.23
CA GLY A 138 1.67 5.67 12.60
C GLY A 138 2.09 5.66 11.12
N ASP A 139 2.61 4.55 10.60
CA ASP A 139 2.85 4.42 9.17
C ASP A 139 1.55 4.45 8.37
N PHE A 140 1.61 5.01 7.16
CA PHE A 140 0.57 4.93 6.16
C PHE A 140 1.04 4.03 5.01
N VAL A 141 0.28 3.00 4.70
CA VAL A 141 0.70 1.90 3.81
C VAL A 141 -0.28 1.73 2.66
N LEU A 142 0.23 1.63 1.43
CA LEU A 142 -0.51 1.13 0.27
C LEU A 142 -0.23 -0.36 0.07
N LEU A 143 -1.28 -1.17 -0.10
CA LEU A 143 -1.19 -2.54 -0.59
C LEU A 143 -1.80 -2.62 -1.99
N LYS A 144 -0.99 -2.91 -3.03
CA LYS A 144 -1.46 -3.00 -4.43
C LYS A 144 -0.75 -4.11 -5.19
N GLY A 145 -1.52 -4.98 -5.82
CA GLY A 145 -0.98 -6.07 -6.64
C GLY A 145 -2.09 -6.93 -7.23
N SER A 146 -1.72 -7.83 -8.15
CA SER A 146 -2.68 -8.81 -8.66
C SER A 146 -3.23 -9.70 -7.55
N ARG A 147 -4.50 -10.11 -7.67
CA ARG A 147 -5.21 -10.91 -6.67
C ARG A 147 -4.42 -12.14 -6.21
N ARG A 148 -3.77 -12.83 -7.13
CA ARG A 148 -2.98 -14.03 -6.86
C ARG A 148 -1.75 -13.78 -5.98
N MET A 149 -1.30 -12.53 -5.86
CA MET A 149 -0.19 -12.16 -4.97
C MET A 149 -0.61 -12.17 -3.49
N GLY A 150 -1.89 -12.01 -3.19
CA GLY A 150 -2.43 -12.18 -1.84
C GLY A 150 -1.87 -11.21 -0.82
N LEU A 151 -1.63 -9.94 -1.20
CA LEU A 151 -1.03 -8.93 -0.31
C LEU A 151 -1.89 -8.59 0.92
N GLU A 152 -3.17 -8.93 0.91
CA GLU A 152 -4.04 -8.78 2.09
C GLU A 152 -3.53 -9.55 3.32
N ARG A 153 -2.62 -10.50 3.12
CA ARG A 153 -1.95 -11.23 4.21
C ARG A 153 -1.03 -10.32 5.03
N VAL A 154 -0.50 -9.25 4.44
CA VAL A 154 0.29 -8.25 5.18
C VAL A 154 -0.59 -7.52 6.20
N ALA A 155 -1.80 -7.07 5.78
CA ALA A 155 -2.74 -6.43 6.69
C ALA A 155 -3.20 -7.38 7.82
N ARG A 156 -3.44 -8.66 7.50
CA ARG A 156 -3.76 -9.68 8.52
C ARG A 156 -2.62 -9.89 9.50
N ALA A 157 -1.36 -9.93 9.00
CA ALA A 157 -0.19 -10.10 9.86
C ALA A 157 -0.01 -8.92 10.84
N LEU A 158 -0.33 -7.69 10.42
CA LEU A 158 -0.36 -6.52 11.29
C LEU A 158 -1.41 -6.63 12.39
N GLY A 159 -2.60 -7.16 12.08
CA GLY A 159 -3.69 -7.36 13.04
C GLY A 159 -3.49 -8.53 13.99
N GLY A 160 -2.70 -9.55 13.60
CA GLY A 160 -2.48 -10.77 14.39
C GLY A 160 -1.42 -10.65 15.49
N GLY A 161 -0.70 -9.54 15.58
CA GLY A 161 0.32 -9.30 16.61
C GLY A 161 -0.23 -8.85 17.98
N GLY A 162 -1.55 -8.74 18.15
CA GLY A 162 -2.21 -8.37 19.39
C GLY A 162 -3.58 -9.01 19.47
N ALA A 163 -3.71 -10.13 20.14
CA ALA A 163 -4.99 -10.58 20.65
C ALA A 163 -5.40 -9.60 21.75
N GLU A 164 -6.29 -8.65 21.42
CA GLU A 164 -7.30 -8.01 22.24
C GLU A 164 -7.61 -6.61 21.65
N GLY A 165 -8.82 -6.44 21.23
CA GLY A 165 -9.32 -5.12 20.79
C GLY A 165 -10.34 -5.22 19.67
N ALA A 166 -11.47 -5.87 19.99
CA ALA A 166 -12.67 -5.81 19.15
C ALA A 166 -13.16 -4.37 19.02
N GLY A 167 -13.50 -4.01 17.78
CA GLY A 167 -14.59 -3.11 17.46
C GLY A 167 -14.52 -1.71 18.03
N ALA A 168 -14.21 -0.76 17.15
CA ALA A 168 -14.91 0.53 17.15
C ALA A 168 -14.60 1.26 15.84
N ALA A 169 -15.54 1.21 14.92
CA ALA A 169 -15.69 2.29 13.95
C ALA A 169 -15.93 3.57 14.76
N ARG A 170 -14.90 4.39 14.94
CA ARG A 170 -15.06 5.70 15.55
C ARG A 170 -15.59 6.66 14.50
N ALA A 171 -16.92 6.84 14.54
CA ALA A 171 -17.53 8.03 14.00
C ALA A 171 -16.86 9.24 14.68
N VAL A 172 -16.21 10.08 13.88
CA VAL A 172 -15.77 11.40 14.34
C VAL A 172 -17.04 12.25 14.40
N ALA A 173 -17.61 12.34 15.59
CA ALA A 173 -18.69 13.27 15.89
C ALA A 173 -18.17 14.69 15.66
N ALA A 174 -18.86 15.42 14.78
CA ALA A 174 -18.84 16.87 14.75
C ALA A 174 -19.44 17.37 16.07
N ASP A 175 -18.65 18.02 16.88
CA ASP A 175 -19.17 18.97 17.85
C ASP A 175 -18.12 20.04 18.16
N ARG A 176 -18.50 21.28 17.84
CA ARG A 176 -18.32 22.56 18.50
C ARG A 176 -18.15 23.71 17.53
N VAL A 177 -19.29 24.28 17.22
CA VAL A 177 -19.39 25.74 17.00
C VAL A 177 -20.23 26.27 18.16
N GLY A 178 -19.63 27.06 18.97
CA GLY A 178 -20.20 27.95 19.94
C GLY A 178 -19.38 29.23 19.92
#